data_be2011096fe5cfc11fc917107ef9ac81
#
_entry.id   be2011096fe5cfc11fc917107ef9ac81
#
_cell.length_a   1.000
_cell.length_b   1.000
_cell.length_c   1.000
_cell.angle_alpha   90.00
_cell.angle_beta   90.00
_cell.angle_gamma   90.00
#
_symmetry.space_group_name_H-M   'P 1'
#
loop_
_entity.id
_entity.type
_entity.pdbx_description
1 polymer ?
#
loop_
_entity_poly.entity_id
_entity_poly.type
_entity_poly.pdbx_seq_one_letter_code
_entity_poly.pdbx_strand_id
1 'polypeptide(L)' 'MDWQDRITIDPKVLVGKPVIKGTRIAVEFVIDLLAQGWPEVEILRNYPGLTHEDILACLKYAGETLHSEKVYPLDAA' A
#
# COMPACT_ATOMS: atom_id res chain seq x y z
N MET A 1 -4.05 -13.17 4.83
CA MET A 1 -2.69 -12.70 4.55
C MET A 1 -2.31 -11.59 5.51
N ASP A 2 -1.10 -11.65 6.02
CA ASP A 2 -0.57 -10.59 6.88
C ASP A 2 0.27 -9.64 6.02
N TRP A 3 -0.11 -8.37 5.97
CA TRP A 3 0.63 -7.40 5.16
C TRP A 3 2.08 -7.25 5.64
N GLN A 4 2.35 -7.56 6.91
CA GLN A 4 3.70 -7.44 7.47
C GLN A 4 4.72 -8.35 6.79
N ASP A 5 4.25 -9.38 6.12
CA ASP A 5 5.13 -10.26 5.37
C ASP A 5 5.61 -9.63 4.06
N ARG A 6 4.94 -8.59 3.59
CA ARG A 6 5.20 -7.99 2.29
C ARG A 6 5.59 -6.54 2.32
N ILE A 7 5.43 -5.88 3.45
CA ILE A 7 5.72 -4.45 3.58
C ILE A 7 6.73 -4.25 4.68
N THR A 8 7.73 -3.41 4.41
CA THR A 8 8.76 -3.09 5.38
C THR A 8 8.93 -1.58 5.48
N ILE A 9 9.43 -1.14 6.63
CA ILE A 9 9.77 0.25 6.86
C ILE A 9 11.25 0.26 7.24
N ASP A 10 12.10 0.75 6.34
CA ASP A 10 13.54 0.81 6.54
C ASP A 10 13.96 2.27 6.41
N PRO A 11 14.59 2.86 7.45
CA PRO A 11 15.01 4.25 7.38
C PRO A 11 15.94 4.54 6.21
N LYS A 12 16.62 3.52 5.69
CA LYS A 12 17.56 3.66 4.57
C LYS A 12 16.86 3.61 3.21
N VAL A 13 15.59 3.24 3.18
CA VAL A 13 14.83 3.13 1.93
C VAL A 13 13.71 4.14 1.97
N LEU A 14 13.71 5.07 1.01
CA LEU A 14 12.68 6.11 0.88
C LEU A 14 12.43 6.85 2.20
N VAL A 15 13.50 7.09 2.96
CA VAL A 15 13.45 7.87 4.21
C VAL A 15 12.44 7.29 5.21
N GLY A 16 12.37 5.97 5.29
CA GLY A 16 11.50 5.31 6.26
C GLY A 16 10.04 5.20 5.86
N LYS A 17 9.70 5.44 4.60
CA LYS A 17 8.34 5.20 4.13
C LYS A 17 8.07 3.72 4.01
N PRO A 18 6.82 3.27 4.22
CA PRO A 18 6.47 1.86 3.97
C PRO A 18 6.70 1.52 2.51
N VAL A 19 7.43 0.44 2.28
CA VAL A 19 7.73 -0.03 0.92
C VAL A 19 7.44 -1.52 0.81
N ILE A 20 7.21 -1.96 -0.41
CA ILE A 20 7.04 -3.38 -0.68
C ILE A 20 8.41 -4.04 -0.61
N LYS A 21 8.52 -5.11 0.19
CA LYS A 21 9.80 -5.80 0.40
C LYS A 21 10.44 -6.19 -0.93
N GLY A 22 11.74 -5.99 -0.99
CA GLY A 22 12.51 -6.31 -2.20
C GLY A 22 12.40 -5.27 -3.30
N THR A 23 11.71 -4.16 -3.05
CA THR A 23 11.56 -3.10 -4.04
C THR A 23 11.82 -1.75 -3.40
N ARG A 24 11.83 -0.71 -4.23
CA ARG A 24 11.80 0.68 -3.76
C ARG A 24 10.45 1.32 -4.04
N ILE A 25 9.43 0.50 -4.20
CA ILE A 25 8.08 0.97 -4.50
C ILE A 25 7.33 1.20 -3.19
N ALA A 26 6.99 2.46 -2.94
CA ALA A 26 6.26 2.84 -1.73
C ALA A 26 4.82 2.37 -1.79
N VAL A 27 4.28 2.01 -0.63
CA VAL A 27 2.87 1.66 -0.51
C VAL A 27 2.00 2.81 -1.02
N GLU A 28 2.33 4.05 -0.63
CA GLU A 28 1.54 5.22 -1.06
C GLU A 28 1.52 5.37 -2.58
N PHE A 29 2.60 5.00 -3.27
CA PHE A 29 2.63 5.07 -4.72
C PHE A 29 1.60 4.12 -5.34
N VAL A 30 1.52 2.89 -4.82
CA VAL A 30 0.52 1.92 -5.29
C VAL A 30 -0.89 2.43 -5.04
N ILE A 31 -1.13 2.97 -3.85
CA ILE A 31 -2.43 3.52 -3.50
C ILE A 31 -2.80 4.67 -4.44
N ASP A 32 -1.83 5.54 -4.75
CA ASP A 32 -2.07 6.66 -5.66
C ASP A 32 -2.45 6.18 -7.06
N LEU A 33 -1.80 5.14 -7.57
CA LEU A 33 -2.15 4.58 -8.88
C LEU A 33 -3.59 4.06 -8.87
N LEU A 34 -3.96 3.35 -7.82
CA LEU A 34 -5.33 2.85 -7.68
C LEU A 34 -6.32 3.99 -7.61
N ALA A 35 -5.98 5.06 -6.88
CA ALA A 35 -6.84 6.24 -6.75
C ALA A 35 -7.03 6.96 -8.08
N GLN A 36 -6.04 6.88 -8.96
CA GLN A 36 -6.13 7.46 -10.30
C GLN A 36 -6.92 6.59 -11.27
N GLY A 37 -7.37 5.43 -10.81
CA GLY A 37 -8.17 4.55 -11.64
C GLY A 37 -7.38 3.49 -12.40
N TRP A 38 -6.10 3.30 -12.07
CA TRP A 38 -5.31 2.25 -12.71
C TRP A 38 -5.86 0.88 -12.32
N PRO A 39 -6.24 0.05 -13.27
CA PRO A 39 -6.61 -1.32 -12.92
C PRO A 39 -5.37 -2.12 -12.51
N GLU A 40 -5.55 -3.11 -11.65
CA GLU A 40 -4.43 -3.89 -11.13
C GLU A 40 -3.58 -4.49 -12.25
N VAL A 41 -4.23 -4.97 -13.32
CA VAL A 41 -3.51 -5.59 -14.44
C VAL A 41 -2.50 -4.62 -15.06
N GLU A 42 -2.83 -3.33 -15.13
CA GLU A 42 -1.93 -2.34 -15.66
C GLU A 42 -0.78 -2.05 -14.68
N ILE A 43 -1.08 -2.02 -13.40
CA ILE A 43 -0.04 -1.84 -12.38
C ILE A 43 0.98 -2.98 -12.47
N LEU A 44 0.50 -4.21 -12.51
CA LEU A 44 1.39 -5.37 -12.57
C LEU A 44 2.17 -5.44 -13.86
N ARG A 45 1.59 -4.96 -14.97
CA ARG A 45 2.28 -4.92 -16.25
C ARG A 45 3.43 -3.91 -16.23
N ASN A 46 3.22 -2.75 -15.62
CA ASN A 46 4.22 -1.68 -15.60
C ASN A 46 5.26 -1.87 -14.50
N TYR A 47 4.93 -2.63 -13.47
CA TYR A 47 5.82 -2.88 -12.34
C TYR A 47 5.91 -4.38 -12.10
N PRO A 48 6.65 -5.11 -12.96
CA PRO A 48 6.65 -6.57 -12.93
C PRO A 48 7.22 -7.19 -11.65
N GLY A 49 7.86 -6.38 -10.80
CA GLY A 49 8.29 -6.84 -9.49
C GLY A 49 7.15 -6.97 -8.48
N LEU A 50 5.97 -6.49 -8.81
CA LEU A 50 4.81 -6.54 -7.92
C LEU A 50 3.94 -7.75 -8.24
N THR A 51 3.25 -8.24 -7.21
CA THR A 51 2.27 -9.30 -7.34
C THR A 51 0.90 -8.83 -6.88
N HIS A 52 -0.12 -9.60 -7.19
CA HIS A 52 -1.46 -9.35 -6.70
C HIS A 52 -1.47 -9.25 -5.17
N GLU A 53 -0.73 -10.14 -4.50
CA GLU A 53 -0.65 -10.17 -3.05
C GLU A 53 0.01 -8.90 -2.51
N ASP A 54 0.96 -8.33 -3.23
CA ASP A 54 1.58 -7.06 -2.82
C ASP A 54 0.57 -5.93 -2.83
N ILE A 55 -0.29 -5.90 -3.84
CA ILE A 55 -1.34 -4.88 -3.92
C ILE A 55 -2.34 -5.05 -2.77
N LEU A 56 -2.74 -6.29 -2.49
CA LEU A 56 -3.62 -6.55 -1.34
C LEU A 56 -2.98 -6.12 -0.03
N ALA A 57 -1.68 -6.36 0.11
CA ALA A 57 -0.95 -5.93 1.30
C ALA A 57 -0.96 -4.42 1.46
N CYS A 58 -0.80 -3.68 0.37
CA CYS A 58 -0.86 -2.22 0.40
C CYS A 58 -2.23 -1.74 0.87
N LEU A 59 -3.29 -2.33 0.35
CA LEU A 59 -4.64 -1.98 0.75
C LEU A 59 -4.89 -2.31 2.22
N LYS A 60 -4.41 -3.45 2.67
CA LYS A 60 -4.57 -3.88 4.06
C LYS A 60 -3.83 -2.92 4.99
N TYR A 61 -2.60 -2.58 4.64
CA TYR A 61 -1.81 -1.62 5.40
C TYR A 61 -2.52 -0.27 5.50
N ALA A 62 -3.02 0.23 4.37
CA ALA A 62 -3.72 1.50 4.35
C ALA A 62 -4.98 1.45 5.21
N GLY A 63 -5.73 0.37 5.12
CA GLY A 63 -6.95 0.21 5.90
C GLY A 63 -6.68 0.18 7.40
N GLU A 64 -5.65 -0.53 7.82
CA GLU A 64 -5.29 -0.59 9.23
C GLU A 64 -4.78 0.74 9.76
N THR A 65 -4.03 1.47 8.93
CA THR A 65 -3.56 2.79 9.30
C THR A 65 -4.72 3.75 9.54
N LEU A 66 -5.69 3.75 8.64
CA LEU A 66 -6.88 4.59 8.78
C LEU A 66 -7.70 4.19 9.99
N HIS A 67 -7.80 2.90 10.24
CA HIS A 67 -8.55 2.39 11.39
C HIS A 67 -7.91 2.87 12.71
N SER A 68 -6.60 2.93 12.75
CA SER A 68 -5.85 3.34 13.95
C SER A 68 -5.99 4.82 14.26
N GLU A 69 -6.35 5.65 13.28
CA GLU A 69 -6.44 7.09 13.46
C GLU A 69 -7.68 7.54 14.23
N LYS A 70 -8.55 6.61 14.60
CA LYS A 70 -9.75 6.91 15.38
C LYS A 70 -10.59 8.03 14.77
N VAL A 71 -10.82 7.92 13.49
CA VAL A 71 -11.66 8.90 12.78
C VAL A 71 -13.12 8.60 13.10
N TYR A 72 -13.83 9.60 13.59
CA TYR A 72 -15.24 9.49 13.90
C TYR A 72 -16.03 10.25 12.85
N PRO A 73 -17.06 9.64 12.24
CA PRO A 73 -17.90 10.39 11.32
C PRO A 73 -18.64 11.49 12.07
N LEU A 74 -18.72 12.66 11.45
CA LEU A 74 -19.45 13.78 12.02
C LEU A 74 -20.94 13.50 12.10
N ASP A 75 -21.43 12.70 11.19
CA ASP A 75 -22.81 12.31 11.11
C ASP A 75 -22.88 10.80 10.99
N ALA A 76 -23.61 10.16 11.89
CA ALA A 76 -23.70 8.72 11.93
C ALA A 76 -24.60 8.14 10.83
N ALA A 77 -25.21 8.98 10.05
CA ALA A 77 -26.08 8.53 8.98
C ALA A 77 -25.32 7.82 7.88
#